data_c5ec7fbca36e018191a91649674b6490
#
_entry.id   c5ec7fbca36e018191a91649674b6490
#
_cell.length_a   1.000
_cell.length_b   1.000
_cell.length_c   1.000
_cell.angle_alpha   90.00
_cell.angle_beta   90.00
_cell.angle_gamma   90.00
#
_symmetry.space_group_name_H-M   'P 1'
#
loop_
_entity.id
_entity.type
_entity.pdbx_description
1 polymer ?
#
loop_
_entity_poly.entity_id
_entity_poly.type
_entity_poly.pdbx_seq_one_letter_code
_entity_poly.pdbx_strand_id
1 'polypeptide(L)'
;MYRIGGLLTMRLVITVVLALLLLGFTTRRAVSHDDRAASGGWDREGAARYLDERMQVWFANGKKLRTGQAETVCVSCHTTLPYVLARPALRRAMHVAGPTPEEIRLLEETTRRVESYADHQPLYDHSQSKITESRGTEAVLDALILVSADTAQRRREPSAPTQQALKRLWGTQRPDGAWDWLNFGLEPFETVDGVYYGATLAALTIGTVPGSYASHTAETRAGVERLHGYLKEKYASQSLFNRIWLLLASTRLNDLLTSAQRVALIAEIQGRQRDDGGWALDSLGTWRWSKTSAPFRAPGTPDAAMLAKSDGYATGLIVYALRQAGQPAGQPAVSRGLQWLRANQQDVQAGQHSWPAWRAHSLNFDREHGGDKGEPWRRMFMSDSATAFAVLALVASD
;
A
#
# COMPACT_ATOMS: atom_id res chain seq x y z
N MET A 1 -54.20 52.65 20.18
CA MET A 1 -54.09 52.36 18.71
C MET A 1 -52.68 52.55 18.31
N TYR A 2 -51.95 51.49 18.11
CA TYR A 2 -50.61 51.28 17.45
C TYR A 2 -49.95 50.09 18.08
N ARG A 3 -49.92 48.93 17.36
CA ARG A 3 -48.94 47.85 17.35
C ARG A 3 -49.53 46.57 16.77
N ILE A 4 -49.69 46.49 15.46
CA ILE A 4 -49.90 45.19 14.75
C ILE A 4 -49.14 45.11 13.42
N GLY A 5 -48.17 45.99 13.16
CA GLY A 5 -47.42 45.99 11.86
C GLY A 5 -46.08 45.25 11.86
N GLY A 6 -45.53 44.87 13.03
CA GLY A 6 -44.12 44.39 13.09
C GLY A 6 -43.91 42.88 13.03
N LEU A 7 -44.92 42.06 13.22
CA LEU A 7 -44.76 40.59 13.30
C LEU A 7 -44.93 39.86 11.93
N LEU A 8 -45.62 40.46 10.97
CA LEU A 8 -45.83 39.82 9.64
C LEU A 8 -44.62 39.96 8.72
N THR A 9 -43.90 41.06 8.79
CA THR A 9 -42.68 41.27 7.96
C THR A 9 -41.51 40.40 8.42
N MET A 10 -41.37 40.12 9.71
CA MET A 10 -40.27 39.27 10.23
C MET A 10 -40.44 37.76 9.90
N ARG A 11 -41.73 37.29 9.85
CA ARG A 11 -42.01 35.91 9.43
C ARG A 11 -41.76 35.67 7.93
N LEU A 12 -42.01 36.65 7.06
CA LEU A 12 -41.79 36.52 5.63
C LEU A 12 -40.32 36.54 5.28
N VAL A 13 -39.51 37.34 5.96
CA VAL A 13 -38.06 37.40 5.75
C VAL A 13 -37.36 36.10 6.22
N ILE A 14 -37.77 35.53 7.34
CA ILE A 14 -37.23 34.27 7.86
C ILE A 14 -37.58 33.09 6.93
N THR A 15 -38.77 33.05 6.36
CA THR A 15 -39.20 31.99 5.45
C THR A 15 -38.48 32.05 4.12
N VAL A 16 -38.17 33.24 3.60
CA VAL A 16 -37.41 33.43 2.35
C VAL A 16 -35.93 33.10 2.57
N VAL A 17 -35.33 33.42 3.71
CA VAL A 17 -33.92 33.08 4.02
C VAL A 17 -33.75 31.57 4.24
N LEU A 18 -34.70 30.88 4.89
CA LEU A 18 -34.69 29.42 4.99
C LEU A 18 -34.90 28.73 3.65
N ALA A 19 -35.72 29.26 2.75
CA ALA A 19 -35.92 28.72 1.41
C ALA A 19 -34.68 28.90 0.52
N LEU A 20 -33.94 30.00 0.68
CA LEU A 20 -32.68 30.24 -0.04
C LEU A 20 -31.51 29.40 0.51
N LEU A 21 -31.50 29.04 1.79
CA LEU A 21 -30.54 28.11 2.38
C LEU A 21 -30.77 26.63 1.98
N LEU A 22 -32.01 26.26 1.69
CA LEU A 22 -32.39 24.93 1.20
C LEU A 22 -32.15 24.76 -0.31
N LEU A 23 -32.10 25.83 -1.09
CA LEU A 23 -31.78 25.79 -2.52
C LEU A 23 -30.24 25.81 -2.83
N GLY A 24 -29.41 26.02 -1.81
CA GLY A 24 -27.95 26.00 -1.92
C GLY A 24 -27.29 24.60 -1.87
N PHE A 25 -28.05 23.54 -1.62
CA PHE A 25 -27.58 22.18 -1.85
C PHE A 25 -27.65 21.90 -3.37
N THR A 26 -26.67 22.40 -4.11
CA THR A 26 -26.39 21.86 -5.43
C THR A 26 -26.10 20.39 -5.23
N THR A 27 -27.05 19.53 -5.59
CA THR A 27 -26.79 18.11 -5.83
C THR A 27 -25.67 18.06 -6.85
N ARG A 28 -24.42 17.92 -6.41
CA ARG A 28 -23.35 17.49 -7.30
C ARG A 28 -23.83 16.16 -7.88
N ARG A 29 -24.30 16.21 -9.11
CA ARG A 29 -24.67 15.02 -9.87
C ARG A 29 -23.45 14.11 -9.82
N ALA A 30 -23.55 12.93 -9.23
CA ALA A 30 -22.49 11.94 -9.30
C ALA A 30 -22.21 11.71 -10.79
N VAL A 31 -21.02 12.10 -11.25
CA VAL A 31 -20.59 11.84 -12.63
C VAL A 31 -20.57 10.35 -12.82
N SER A 32 -21.28 9.81 -13.80
CA SER A 32 -21.34 8.37 -14.02
C SER A 32 -19.95 7.80 -14.33
N HIS A 33 -19.75 6.50 -14.10
CA HIS A 33 -18.50 5.82 -14.46
C HIS A 33 -18.17 6.03 -15.94
N ASP A 34 -19.18 5.96 -16.81
CA ASP A 34 -19.04 6.14 -18.27
C ASP A 34 -18.61 7.56 -18.65
N ASP A 35 -19.15 8.59 -17.98
CA ASP A 35 -18.76 9.99 -18.23
C ASP A 35 -17.31 10.27 -17.82
N ARG A 36 -16.80 9.59 -16.77
CA ARG A 36 -15.41 9.72 -16.29
C ARG A 36 -14.43 9.00 -17.21
N ALA A 37 -14.77 7.80 -17.64
CA ALA A 37 -13.97 7.05 -18.62
C ALA A 37 -13.84 7.83 -19.94
N ALA A 38 -14.92 8.46 -20.40
CA ALA A 38 -14.93 9.30 -21.60
C ALA A 38 -14.07 10.57 -21.46
N SER A 39 -13.91 11.12 -20.24
CA SER A 39 -13.05 12.29 -19.95
C SER A 39 -11.58 11.94 -19.68
N GLY A 40 -11.20 10.65 -19.70
CA GLY A 40 -9.85 10.17 -19.35
C GLY A 40 -9.47 10.37 -17.87
N GLY A 41 -10.43 10.75 -17.03
CA GLY A 41 -10.27 10.98 -15.59
C GLY A 41 -10.48 9.70 -14.76
N TRP A 42 -10.24 9.82 -13.46
CA TRP A 42 -10.55 8.80 -12.45
C TRP A 42 -11.11 9.46 -11.18
N ASP A 43 -11.84 8.69 -10.37
CA ASP A 43 -12.48 9.20 -9.17
C ASP A 43 -11.52 9.20 -7.98
N ARG A 44 -10.88 10.34 -7.72
CA ARG A 44 -9.95 10.52 -6.60
C ARG A 44 -10.67 10.48 -5.26
N GLU A 45 -11.88 11.06 -5.18
CA GLU A 45 -12.68 11.06 -3.95
C GLU A 45 -13.15 9.65 -3.59
N GLY A 46 -13.64 8.89 -4.57
CA GLY A 46 -14.03 7.49 -4.39
C GLY A 46 -12.88 6.62 -3.92
N ALA A 47 -11.70 6.74 -4.55
CA ALA A 47 -10.50 6.02 -4.14
C ALA A 47 -10.04 6.41 -2.72
N ALA A 48 -10.14 7.69 -2.34
CA ALA A 48 -9.84 8.15 -0.99
C ALA A 48 -10.78 7.54 0.05
N ARG A 49 -12.09 7.54 -0.22
CA ARG A 49 -13.11 6.92 0.66
C ARG A 49 -12.88 5.42 0.79
N TYR A 50 -12.57 4.72 -0.31
CA TYR A 50 -12.22 3.31 -0.25
C TYR A 50 -11.06 3.07 0.72
N LEU A 51 -9.95 3.76 0.54
CA LEU A 51 -8.76 3.59 1.36
C LEU A 51 -9.06 3.87 2.85
N ASP A 52 -9.78 4.95 3.16
CA ASP A 52 -10.12 5.33 4.54
C ASP A 52 -11.07 4.30 5.16
N GLU A 53 -12.13 3.85 4.47
CA GLU A 53 -13.05 2.83 5.01
C GLU A 53 -12.34 1.47 5.19
N ARG A 54 -11.42 1.09 4.28
CA ARG A 54 -10.62 -0.12 4.47
C ARG A 54 -9.70 -0.05 5.69
N MET A 55 -9.15 1.13 5.99
CA MET A 55 -8.40 1.32 7.23
C MET A 55 -9.31 1.23 8.47
N GLN A 56 -10.53 1.76 8.44
CA GLN A 56 -11.50 1.57 9.52
C GLN A 56 -11.84 0.08 9.73
N VAL A 57 -12.07 -0.66 8.64
CA VAL A 57 -12.28 -2.11 8.69
C VAL A 57 -11.06 -2.82 9.29
N TRP A 58 -9.84 -2.41 8.92
CA TRP A 58 -8.61 -2.95 9.50
C TRP A 58 -8.51 -2.65 11.00
N PHE A 59 -8.77 -1.42 11.41
CA PHE A 59 -8.81 -1.04 12.83
C PHE A 59 -9.88 -1.79 13.63
N ALA A 60 -10.99 -2.15 13.03
CA ALA A 60 -12.05 -2.92 13.70
C ALA A 60 -11.71 -4.41 13.82
N ASN A 61 -11.22 -5.02 12.74
CA ASN A 61 -11.14 -6.47 12.60
C ASN A 61 -9.70 -7.03 12.60
N GLY A 62 -8.68 -6.18 12.42
CA GLY A 62 -7.27 -6.58 12.46
C GLY A 62 -6.89 -7.13 13.85
N LYS A 63 -5.86 -7.97 13.88
CA LYS A 63 -5.40 -8.57 15.13
C LYS A 63 -5.01 -7.50 16.15
N LYS A 64 -5.64 -7.54 17.33
CA LYS A 64 -5.29 -6.68 18.45
C LYS A 64 -4.09 -7.25 19.18
N LEU A 65 -3.18 -6.39 19.56
CA LEU A 65 -1.91 -6.76 20.18
C LEU A 65 -1.66 -5.86 21.38
N ARG A 66 -1.33 -6.48 22.50
CA ARG A 66 -0.93 -5.75 23.71
C ARG A 66 0.32 -4.91 23.41
N THR A 67 0.29 -3.64 23.82
CA THR A 67 1.35 -2.66 23.59
C THR A 67 1.48 -1.79 24.83
N GLY A 68 2.37 -2.17 25.77
CA GLY A 68 2.41 -1.60 27.12
C GLY A 68 1.09 -1.84 27.85
N GLN A 69 0.44 -0.76 28.30
CA GLN A 69 -0.86 -0.79 28.98
C GLN A 69 -2.06 -0.63 28.02
N ALA A 70 -1.81 -0.57 26.71
CA ALA A 70 -2.84 -0.37 25.70
C ALA A 70 -2.87 -1.54 24.70
N GLU A 71 -3.84 -1.49 23.78
CA GLU A 71 -3.89 -2.32 22.59
C GLU A 71 -3.65 -1.48 21.35
N THR A 72 -3.00 -2.08 20.35
CA THR A 72 -2.85 -1.54 18.99
C THR A 72 -3.27 -2.59 17.98
N VAL A 73 -3.61 -2.17 16.77
CA VAL A 73 -3.82 -3.11 15.67
C VAL A 73 -2.49 -3.49 15.02
N CYS A 74 -2.38 -4.71 14.49
CA CYS A 74 -1.19 -5.15 13.76
C CYS A 74 -0.97 -4.33 12.49
N VAL A 75 0.29 -4.18 12.09
CA VAL A 75 0.67 -3.67 10.77
C VAL A 75 0.62 -4.78 9.71
N SER A 76 0.43 -4.42 8.43
CA SER A 76 0.30 -5.41 7.35
C SER A 76 0.92 -4.93 6.04
N CYS A 77 1.39 -5.88 5.23
CA CYS A 77 1.94 -5.62 3.90
C CYS A 77 0.88 -5.23 2.86
N HIS A 78 -0.38 -5.62 3.08
CA HIS A 78 -1.46 -5.51 2.08
C HIS A 78 -2.45 -4.37 2.34
N THR A 79 -2.56 -3.83 3.57
CA THR A 79 -3.52 -2.76 3.92
C THR A 79 -2.79 -1.55 4.50
N THR A 80 -2.12 -1.68 5.67
CA THR A 80 -1.54 -0.51 6.35
C THR A 80 -0.36 0.10 5.62
N LEU A 81 0.56 -0.73 5.08
CA LEU A 81 1.70 -0.24 4.32
C LEU A 81 1.28 0.45 3.02
N PRO A 82 0.48 -0.14 2.12
CA PRO A 82 0.01 0.53 0.92
C PRO A 82 -0.76 1.82 1.23
N TYR A 83 -1.58 1.82 2.29
CA TYR A 83 -2.32 3.01 2.73
C TYR A 83 -1.39 4.18 3.05
N VAL A 84 -0.37 3.96 3.90
CA VAL A 84 0.54 5.05 4.30
C VAL A 84 1.36 5.60 3.13
N LEU A 85 1.63 4.79 2.12
CA LEU A 85 2.32 5.24 0.90
C LEU A 85 1.39 6.08 0.00
N ALA A 86 0.15 5.65 -0.17
CA ALA A 86 -0.77 6.20 -1.16
C ALA A 86 -1.62 7.37 -0.64
N ARG A 87 -2.17 7.25 0.57
CA ARG A 87 -3.17 8.20 1.08
C ARG A 87 -2.65 9.63 1.22
N PRO A 88 -1.43 9.86 1.77
CA PRO A 88 -0.86 11.21 1.82
C PRO A 88 -0.57 11.79 0.42
N ALA A 89 -0.18 10.95 -0.53
CA ALA A 89 0.06 11.38 -1.92
C ALA A 89 -1.25 11.82 -2.60
N LEU A 90 -2.31 11.01 -2.45
CA LEU A 90 -3.64 11.33 -2.95
C LEU A 90 -4.20 12.62 -2.33
N ARG A 91 -4.08 12.77 -1.02
CA ARG A 91 -4.51 13.95 -0.29
C ARG A 91 -3.85 15.23 -0.83
N ARG A 92 -2.54 15.19 -1.08
CA ARG A 92 -1.83 16.32 -1.70
C ARG A 92 -2.32 16.62 -3.10
N ALA A 93 -2.55 15.59 -3.92
CA ALA A 93 -3.08 15.75 -5.28
C ALA A 93 -4.52 16.29 -5.31
N MET A 94 -5.27 16.09 -4.24
CA MET A 94 -6.61 16.63 -4.04
C MET A 94 -6.60 18.02 -3.36
N HIS A 95 -5.44 18.56 -3.01
CA HIS A 95 -5.26 19.81 -2.26
C HIS A 95 -6.00 19.84 -0.91
N VAL A 96 -6.17 18.67 -0.26
CA VAL A 96 -6.78 18.57 1.07
C VAL A 96 -5.73 18.81 2.13
N ALA A 97 -5.97 19.76 3.01
CA ALA A 97 -5.07 20.11 4.10
C ALA A 97 -5.17 19.11 5.27
N GLY A 98 -4.02 18.81 5.88
CA GLY A 98 -3.93 17.97 7.08
C GLY A 98 -4.13 16.46 6.81
N PRO A 99 -3.66 15.59 7.71
CA PRO A 99 -3.88 14.15 7.64
C PRO A 99 -5.32 13.79 8.01
N THR A 100 -5.79 12.63 7.53
CA THR A 100 -7.09 12.08 7.92
C THR A 100 -7.04 11.46 9.33
N PRO A 101 -8.20 11.21 9.98
CA PRO A 101 -8.24 10.49 11.24
C PRO A 101 -7.56 9.11 11.17
N GLU A 102 -7.69 8.42 10.04
CA GLU A 102 -7.08 7.10 9.81
C GLU A 102 -5.55 7.19 9.66
N GLU A 103 -5.04 8.23 8.96
CA GLU A 103 -3.60 8.52 8.89
C GLU A 103 -3.04 8.80 10.30
N ILE A 104 -3.71 9.64 11.08
CA ILE A 104 -3.31 10.00 12.46
C ILE A 104 -3.28 8.73 13.33
N ARG A 105 -4.37 7.97 13.35
CA ARG A 105 -4.49 6.78 14.19
C ARG A 105 -3.43 5.71 13.84
N LEU A 106 -3.20 5.46 12.55
CA LEU A 106 -2.16 4.51 12.12
C LEU A 106 -0.79 4.91 12.66
N LEU A 107 -0.44 6.21 12.57
CA LEU A 107 0.83 6.72 13.06
C LEU A 107 0.94 6.65 14.59
N GLU A 108 -0.12 6.99 15.32
CA GLU A 108 -0.15 6.91 16.78
C GLU A 108 0.02 5.46 17.26
N GLU A 109 -0.70 4.51 16.65
CA GLU A 109 -0.59 3.10 17.02
C GLU A 109 0.80 2.53 16.68
N THR A 110 1.36 2.87 15.50
CA THR A 110 2.73 2.46 15.11
C THR A 110 3.78 3.09 16.04
N THR A 111 3.66 4.37 16.35
CA THR A 111 4.55 5.06 17.31
C THR A 111 4.53 4.37 18.67
N ARG A 112 3.34 4.07 19.20
CA ARG A 112 3.20 3.37 20.49
C ARG A 112 3.87 1.99 20.49
N ARG A 113 3.77 1.23 19.38
CA ARG A 113 4.44 -0.07 19.24
C ARG A 113 5.96 0.07 19.27
N VAL A 114 6.49 1.10 18.62
CA VAL A 114 7.93 1.37 18.60
C VAL A 114 8.43 1.83 19.99
N GLU A 115 7.71 2.71 20.66
CA GLU A 115 8.08 3.24 21.98
C GLU A 115 7.96 2.19 23.10
N SER A 116 6.98 1.28 22.99
CA SER A 116 6.75 0.21 23.96
C SER A 116 7.40 -1.12 23.56
N TYR A 117 8.48 -1.11 22.80
CA TYR A 117 9.06 -2.30 22.17
C TYR A 117 9.36 -3.46 23.15
N ALA A 118 9.84 -3.17 24.34
CA ALA A 118 10.15 -4.20 25.35
C ALA A 118 8.87 -4.92 25.82
N ASP A 119 7.73 -4.24 25.85
CA ASP A 119 6.48 -4.71 26.46
C ASP A 119 5.37 -4.97 25.43
N HIS A 120 5.67 -4.89 24.12
CA HIS A 120 4.65 -5.18 23.13
C HIS A 120 4.63 -6.65 22.70
N GLN A 121 3.42 -7.16 22.48
CA GLN A 121 3.19 -8.50 21.95
C GLN A 121 3.64 -8.56 20.48
N PRO A 122 4.41 -9.59 20.06
CA PRO A 122 4.73 -9.79 18.65
C PRO A 122 3.48 -10.11 17.82
N LEU A 123 3.54 -9.92 16.51
CA LEU A 123 2.42 -10.21 15.59
C LEU A 123 1.91 -11.65 15.76
N TYR A 124 2.82 -12.59 15.96
CA TYR A 124 2.53 -14.00 16.26
C TYR A 124 3.54 -14.52 17.29
N ASP A 125 3.07 -15.29 18.28
CA ASP A 125 3.81 -15.74 19.45
C ASP A 125 3.65 -17.25 19.75
N HIS A 126 3.01 -17.99 18.85
CA HIS A 126 2.72 -19.42 19.07
C HIS A 126 3.95 -20.35 18.90
N SER A 127 5.08 -19.84 18.45
CA SER A 127 6.38 -20.55 18.40
C SER A 127 7.54 -19.56 18.38
N GLN A 128 8.73 -20.00 18.75
CA GLN A 128 9.93 -19.15 18.73
C GLN A 128 10.26 -18.63 17.33
N SER A 129 10.10 -19.44 16.29
CA SER A 129 10.29 -19.00 14.91
C SER A 129 9.30 -17.88 14.53
N LYS A 130 8.03 -18.01 14.93
CA LYS A 130 7.01 -16.99 14.66
C LYS A 130 7.25 -15.69 15.45
N ILE A 131 7.80 -15.77 16.64
CA ILE A 131 8.25 -14.58 17.38
C ILE A 131 9.36 -13.87 16.62
N THR A 132 10.38 -14.60 16.16
CA THR A 132 11.53 -14.04 15.42
C THR A 132 11.07 -13.43 14.08
N GLU A 133 10.27 -14.18 13.30
CA GLU A 133 9.68 -13.71 12.06
C GLU A 133 8.81 -12.45 12.28
N SER A 134 7.98 -12.44 13.33
CA SER A 134 7.15 -11.28 13.68
C SER A 134 7.99 -10.05 13.99
N ARG A 135 9.03 -10.21 14.78
CA ARG A 135 9.93 -9.10 15.18
C ARG A 135 10.65 -8.49 14.00
N GLY A 136 11.16 -9.33 13.07
CA GLY A 136 11.82 -8.87 11.85
C GLY A 136 10.85 -8.15 10.91
N THR A 137 9.70 -8.77 10.62
CA THR A 137 8.66 -8.17 9.76
C THR A 137 8.18 -6.84 10.32
N GLU A 138 7.87 -6.79 11.60
CA GLU A 138 7.38 -5.59 12.26
C GLU A 138 8.40 -4.46 12.26
N ALA A 139 9.69 -4.76 12.53
CA ALA A 139 10.74 -3.77 12.51
C ALA A 139 10.87 -3.06 11.14
N VAL A 140 10.73 -3.82 10.04
CA VAL A 140 10.77 -3.27 8.69
C VAL A 140 9.52 -2.44 8.39
N LEU A 141 8.33 -2.96 8.70
CA LEU A 141 7.06 -2.28 8.41
C LEU A 141 6.89 -1.00 9.23
N ASP A 142 7.15 -1.04 10.53
CA ASP A 142 7.07 0.13 11.42
C ASP A 142 8.03 1.25 10.95
N ALA A 143 9.27 0.87 10.61
CA ALA A 143 10.25 1.83 10.12
C ALA A 143 9.80 2.48 8.80
N LEU A 144 9.28 1.69 7.83
CA LEU A 144 8.81 2.23 6.57
C LEU A 144 7.56 3.13 6.74
N ILE A 145 6.62 2.75 7.61
CA ILE A 145 5.44 3.56 7.92
C ILE A 145 5.87 4.93 8.49
N LEU A 146 6.73 4.93 9.49
CA LEU A 146 7.15 6.18 10.16
C LEU A 146 8.03 7.06 9.26
N VAL A 147 8.97 6.47 8.50
CA VAL A 147 9.77 7.19 7.49
C VAL A 147 8.88 7.81 6.41
N SER A 148 7.87 7.08 5.94
CA SER A 148 6.92 7.58 4.94
C SER A 148 6.11 8.76 5.47
N ALA A 149 5.72 8.72 6.75
CA ALA A 149 5.02 9.81 7.42
C ALA A 149 5.90 11.05 7.57
N ASP A 150 7.15 10.90 8.00
CA ASP A 150 8.11 12.00 8.10
C ASP A 150 8.34 12.66 6.73
N THR A 151 8.47 11.85 5.68
CA THR A 151 8.61 12.33 4.30
C THR A 151 7.35 13.07 3.83
N ALA A 152 6.16 12.54 4.13
CA ALA A 152 4.90 13.19 3.80
C ALA A 152 4.74 14.55 4.50
N GLN A 153 5.29 14.69 5.71
CA GLN A 153 5.36 15.93 6.50
C GLN A 153 6.52 16.84 6.08
N ARG A 154 7.34 16.44 5.09
CA ARG A 154 8.52 17.17 4.61
C ARG A 154 9.55 17.47 5.72
N ARG A 155 9.71 16.56 6.68
CA ARG A 155 10.74 16.68 7.71
C ARG A 155 12.13 16.63 7.09
N ARG A 156 13.05 17.42 7.64
CA ARG A 156 14.46 17.40 7.21
C ARG A 156 15.27 16.30 7.89
N GLU A 157 14.80 15.88 9.06
CA GLU A 157 15.41 14.84 9.88
C GLU A 157 14.33 13.86 10.38
N PRO A 158 14.69 12.60 10.65
CA PRO A 158 13.77 11.63 11.23
C PRO A 158 13.23 12.10 12.58
N SER A 159 11.94 11.95 12.82
CA SER A 159 11.31 12.17 14.12
C SER A 159 11.85 11.19 15.17
N ALA A 160 11.67 11.48 16.46
CA ALA A 160 12.14 10.59 17.53
C ALA A 160 11.57 9.16 17.42
N PRO A 161 10.27 8.93 17.14
CA PRO A 161 9.76 7.58 16.88
C PRO A 161 10.41 6.92 15.67
N THR A 162 10.66 7.68 14.60
CA THR A 162 11.35 7.16 13.41
C THR A 162 12.79 6.74 13.72
N GLN A 163 13.54 7.54 14.49
CA GLN A 163 14.90 7.18 14.92
C GLN A 163 14.90 5.88 15.73
N GLN A 164 13.92 5.72 16.62
CA GLN A 164 13.78 4.51 17.42
C GLN A 164 13.42 3.29 16.55
N ALA A 165 12.52 3.46 15.58
CA ALA A 165 12.18 2.42 14.61
C ALA A 165 13.40 1.99 13.77
N LEU A 166 14.20 2.95 13.30
CA LEU A 166 15.45 2.69 12.57
C LEU A 166 16.50 1.97 13.43
N LYS A 167 16.64 2.35 14.70
CA LYS A 167 17.51 1.62 15.64
C LYS A 167 17.06 0.17 15.80
N ARG A 168 15.76 -0.06 15.90
CA ARG A 168 15.17 -1.40 15.98
C ARG A 168 15.37 -2.18 14.67
N LEU A 169 15.18 -1.54 13.51
CA LEU A 169 15.45 -2.13 12.20
C LEU A 169 16.86 -2.72 12.17
N TRP A 170 17.87 -1.95 12.49
CA TRP A 170 19.25 -2.45 12.50
C TRP A 170 19.49 -3.53 13.57
N GLY A 171 18.88 -3.39 14.75
CA GLY A 171 18.99 -4.39 15.82
C GLY A 171 18.40 -5.76 15.49
N THR A 172 17.53 -5.85 14.48
CA THR A 172 16.92 -7.10 14.02
C THR A 172 17.49 -7.59 12.68
N GLN A 173 18.47 -6.89 12.11
CA GLN A 173 19.13 -7.32 10.88
C GLN A 173 19.92 -8.61 11.12
N ARG A 174 19.74 -9.59 10.27
CA ARG A 174 20.47 -10.87 10.29
C ARG A 174 21.92 -10.68 9.82
N PRO A 175 22.83 -11.60 10.18
CA PRO A 175 24.21 -11.55 9.72
C PRO A 175 24.36 -11.55 8.19
N ASP A 176 23.44 -12.19 7.45
CA ASP A 176 23.40 -12.22 5.99
C ASP A 176 22.87 -10.92 5.35
N GLY A 177 22.41 -9.96 6.15
CA GLY A 177 21.94 -8.66 5.69
C GLY A 177 20.42 -8.53 5.50
N ALA A 178 19.66 -9.62 5.64
CA ALA A 178 18.22 -9.64 5.56
C ALA A 178 17.55 -9.47 6.94
N TRP A 179 16.25 -9.61 6.97
CA TRP A 179 15.42 -9.68 8.19
C TRP A 179 14.59 -10.95 8.16
N ASP A 180 14.35 -11.55 9.33
CA ASP A 180 13.37 -12.62 9.44
C ASP A 180 12.00 -12.09 9.03
N TRP A 181 11.22 -12.92 8.32
CA TRP A 181 9.98 -12.50 7.70
C TRP A 181 8.89 -13.54 7.91
N LEU A 182 7.66 -13.07 8.18
CA LEU A 182 6.52 -13.96 8.35
C LEU A 182 6.33 -14.86 7.13
N ASN A 183 6.23 -16.15 7.38
CA ASN A 183 6.02 -17.17 6.37
C ASN A 183 4.85 -18.08 6.77
N PHE A 184 3.73 -17.93 6.08
CA PHE A 184 2.54 -18.78 6.21
C PHE A 184 2.23 -19.53 4.89
N GLY A 185 3.14 -19.45 3.90
CA GLY A 185 2.87 -19.94 2.55
C GLY A 185 1.81 -19.13 1.82
N LEU A 186 1.60 -17.85 2.21
CA LEU A 186 0.62 -16.94 1.62
C LEU A 186 1.30 -15.98 0.63
N GLU A 187 1.10 -16.26 -0.65
CA GLU A 187 1.62 -15.44 -1.74
C GLU A 187 0.87 -14.09 -1.86
N PRO A 188 1.54 -13.01 -2.25
CA PRO A 188 2.97 -12.90 -2.56
C PRO A 188 3.84 -12.46 -1.38
N PHE A 189 3.30 -12.16 -0.20
CA PHE A 189 3.97 -11.41 0.86
C PHE A 189 4.57 -12.29 1.96
N GLU A 190 3.87 -13.35 2.36
CA GLU A 190 4.18 -14.13 3.57
C GLU A 190 4.60 -15.56 3.20
N THR A 191 5.70 -15.65 2.44
CA THR A 191 6.25 -16.89 1.89
C THR A 191 7.72 -17.05 2.23
N VAL A 192 8.32 -18.17 1.83
CA VAL A 192 9.78 -18.39 1.98
C VAL A 192 10.60 -17.30 1.24
N ASP A 193 10.09 -16.79 0.13
CA ASP A 193 10.73 -15.71 -0.65
C ASP A 193 10.38 -14.31 -0.09
N GLY A 194 9.51 -14.22 0.91
CA GLY A 194 9.14 -12.99 1.61
C GLY A 194 10.31 -12.33 2.35
N VAL A 195 11.34 -13.09 2.71
CA VAL A 195 12.59 -12.53 3.27
C VAL A 195 13.24 -11.54 2.31
N TYR A 196 13.26 -11.84 1.00
CA TYR A 196 13.77 -10.91 0.01
C TYR A 196 12.88 -9.68 -0.17
N TYR A 197 11.56 -9.89 -0.19
CA TYR A 197 10.59 -8.79 -0.19
C TYR A 197 10.80 -7.84 1.01
N GLY A 198 10.93 -8.39 2.22
CA GLY A 198 11.24 -7.61 3.43
C GLY A 198 12.55 -6.83 3.32
N ALA A 199 13.60 -7.44 2.75
CA ALA A 199 14.87 -6.76 2.50
C ALA A 199 14.74 -5.61 1.49
N THR A 200 13.90 -5.74 0.44
CA THR A 200 13.63 -4.63 -0.48
C THR A 200 12.85 -3.49 0.19
N LEU A 201 11.92 -3.80 1.10
CA LEU A 201 11.23 -2.78 1.89
C LEU A 201 12.20 -2.06 2.84
N ALA A 202 13.13 -2.78 3.49
CA ALA A 202 14.17 -2.17 4.29
C ALA A 202 15.07 -1.24 3.47
N ALA A 203 15.46 -1.65 2.26
CA ALA A 203 16.22 -0.81 1.33
C ALA A 203 15.45 0.45 0.92
N LEU A 204 14.16 0.31 0.61
CA LEU A 204 13.27 1.44 0.33
C LEU A 204 13.17 2.40 1.53
N THR A 205 13.02 1.85 2.74
CA THR A 205 13.00 2.61 3.98
C THR A 205 14.25 3.45 4.13
N ILE A 206 15.42 2.80 4.12
CA ILE A 206 16.72 3.43 4.36
C ILE A 206 17.01 4.53 3.34
N GLY A 207 16.71 4.27 2.06
CA GLY A 207 16.88 5.26 0.99
C GLY A 207 15.87 6.41 1.02
N THR A 208 14.78 6.28 1.79
CA THR A 208 13.75 7.32 1.93
C THR A 208 13.95 8.17 3.18
N VAL A 209 14.76 7.73 4.16
CA VAL A 209 15.05 8.52 5.37
C VAL A 209 15.61 9.89 4.99
N PRO A 210 15.10 10.99 5.56
CA PRO A 210 15.65 12.32 5.32
C PRO A 210 17.13 12.43 5.63
N GLY A 211 17.87 13.20 4.83
CA GLY A 211 19.31 13.40 5.00
C GLY A 211 20.17 12.25 4.41
N SER A 212 21.45 12.21 4.78
CA SER A 212 22.39 11.16 4.31
C SER A 212 22.41 9.95 5.25
N TYR A 213 21.25 9.49 5.69
CA TYR A 213 21.12 8.47 6.73
C TYR A 213 21.89 7.18 6.43
N ALA A 214 21.86 6.70 5.19
CA ALA A 214 22.52 5.46 4.77
C ALA A 214 24.04 5.46 5.02
N SER A 215 24.65 6.64 5.11
CA SER A 215 26.09 6.82 5.35
C SER A 215 26.41 7.52 6.69
N HIS A 216 25.40 7.71 7.56
CA HIS A 216 25.51 8.58 8.73
C HIS A 216 26.52 8.06 9.78
N THR A 217 26.42 6.78 10.16
CA THR A 217 27.32 6.15 11.13
C THR A 217 28.05 4.95 10.53
N ALA A 218 29.09 4.46 11.23
CA ALA A 218 29.82 3.26 10.83
C ALA A 218 28.90 2.03 10.84
N GLU A 219 28.05 1.91 11.87
CA GLU A 219 27.09 0.80 12.01
C GLU A 219 26.05 0.83 10.90
N THR A 220 25.52 2.00 10.55
CA THR A 220 24.57 2.14 9.44
C THR A 220 25.20 1.75 8.12
N ARG A 221 26.42 2.21 7.82
CA ARG A 221 27.14 1.81 6.61
C ARG A 221 27.36 0.30 6.53
N ALA A 222 27.83 -0.32 7.63
CA ALA A 222 28.02 -1.77 7.67
C ALA A 222 26.71 -2.55 7.47
N GLY A 223 25.61 -2.03 8.03
CA GLY A 223 24.27 -2.59 7.82
C GLY A 223 23.83 -2.50 6.36
N VAL A 224 24.02 -1.35 5.73
CA VAL A 224 23.73 -1.12 4.31
C VAL A 224 24.57 -2.01 3.41
N GLU A 225 25.87 -2.18 3.71
CA GLU A 225 26.74 -3.08 2.95
C GLU A 225 26.26 -4.55 3.00
N ARG A 226 25.87 -5.04 4.18
CA ARG A 226 25.29 -6.40 4.29
C ARG A 226 23.99 -6.52 3.50
N LEU A 227 23.11 -5.52 3.57
CA LEU A 227 21.86 -5.50 2.80
C LEU A 227 22.12 -5.53 1.30
N HIS A 228 23.07 -4.74 0.80
CA HIS A 228 23.50 -4.76 -0.62
C HIS A 228 24.04 -6.15 -1.01
N GLY A 229 24.88 -6.74 -0.17
CA GLY A 229 25.41 -8.10 -0.37
C GLY A 229 24.28 -9.12 -0.54
N TYR A 230 23.32 -9.14 0.37
CA TYR A 230 22.17 -10.03 0.34
C TYR A 230 21.32 -9.86 -0.92
N LEU A 231 20.91 -8.62 -1.22
CA LEU A 231 20.05 -8.33 -2.36
C LEU A 231 20.73 -8.68 -3.70
N LYS A 232 22.03 -8.43 -3.81
CA LYS A 232 22.83 -8.77 -5.00
C LYS A 232 22.99 -10.29 -5.17
N GLU A 233 23.34 -11.00 -4.09
CA GLU A 233 23.55 -12.46 -4.12
C GLU A 233 22.28 -13.20 -4.51
N LYS A 234 21.14 -12.79 -3.94
CA LYS A 234 19.86 -13.49 -4.13
C LYS A 234 19.07 -13.03 -5.35
N TYR A 235 19.50 -11.98 -6.07
CA TYR A 235 18.75 -11.35 -7.19
C TYR A 235 18.29 -12.33 -8.25
N ALA A 236 19.20 -13.19 -8.72
CA ALA A 236 18.92 -14.09 -9.86
C ALA A 236 17.88 -15.18 -9.56
N SER A 237 17.70 -15.52 -8.28
CA SER A 237 16.73 -16.54 -7.85
C SER A 237 15.33 -15.95 -7.53
N GLN A 238 15.18 -14.62 -7.61
CA GLN A 238 13.94 -13.97 -7.21
C GLN A 238 12.88 -13.97 -8.31
N SER A 239 11.62 -14.05 -7.90
CA SER A 239 10.46 -13.80 -8.74
C SER A 239 10.52 -12.40 -9.36
N LEU A 240 9.84 -12.19 -10.48
CA LEU A 240 9.71 -10.85 -11.06
C LEU A 240 9.04 -9.89 -10.08
N PHE A 241 8.08 -10.36 -9.28
CA PHE A 241 7.43 -9.57 -8.22
C PHE A 241 8.48 -8.96 -7.26
N ASN A 242 9.36 -9.77 -6.70
CA ASN A 242 10.41 -9.30 -5.78
C ASN A 242 11.40 -8.36 -6.47
N ARG A 243 11.72 -8.62 -7.75
CA ARG A 243 12.62 -7.76 -8.54
C ARG A 243 11.96 -6.40 -8.89
N ILE A 244 10.64 -6.32 -9.06
CA ILE A 244 9.92 -5.04 -9.20
C ILE A 244 10.05 -4.21 -7.93
N TRP A 245 9.92 -4.82 -6.75
CA TRP A 245 10.13 -4.13 -5.48
C TRP A 245 11.58 -3.67 -5.31
N LEU A 246 12.55 -4.46 -5.77
CA LEU A 246 13.94 -4.03 -5.81
C LEU A 246 14.17 -2.86 -6.77
N LEU A 247 13.54 -2.85 -7.94
CA LEU A 247 13.57 -1.71 -8.86
C LEU A 247 13.06 -0.45 -8.17
N LEU A 248 11.94 -0.53 -7.46
CA LEU A 248 11.39 0.57 -6.69
C LEU A 248 12.36 1.03 -5.59
N ALA A 249 12.92 0.11 -4.80
CA ALA A 249 13.91 0.42 -3.77
C ALA A 249 15.16 1.09 -4.33
N SER A 250 15.64 0.66 -5.52
CA SER A 250 16.81 1.21 -6.20
C SER A 250 16.64 2.66 -6.68
N THR A 251 15.44 3.20 -6.62
CA THR A 251 15.18 4.62 -6.89
C THR A 251 15.42 5.51 -5.67
N ARG A 252 15.64 4.90 -4.51
CA ARG A 252 15.85 5.58 -3.23
C ARG A 252 17.20 5.25 -2.62
N LEU A 253 17.67 4.02 -2.75
CA LEU A 253 18.98 3.57 -2.30
C LEU A 253 19.81 3.20 -3.52
N ASN A 254 20.97 3.84 -3.68
CA ASN A 254 21.85 3.62 -4.83
C ASN A 254 22.48 2.21 -4.82
N ASP A 255 23.04 1.79 -5.95
CA ASP A 255 23.87 0.59 -6.12
C ASP A 255 23.18 -0.76 -5.83
N LEU A 256 21.84 -0.79 -5.74
CA LEU A 256 21.06 -2.04 -5.62
C LEU A 256 20.99 -2.83 -6.95
N LEU A 257 21.04 -2.13 -8.07
CA LEU A 257 21.04 -2.71 -9.42
C LEU A 257 22.13 -2.06 -10.28
N THR A 258 22.84 -2.86 -11.05
CA THR A 258 23.69 -2.35 -12.13
C THR A 258 22.83 -1.74 -13.24
N SER A 259 23.41 -0.86 -14.07
CA SER A 259 22.71 -0.30 -15.22
C SER A 259 22.18 -1.38 -16.16
N ALA A 260 22.96 -2.43 -16.41
CA ALA A 260 22.54 -3.56 -17.24
C ALA A 260 21.36 -4.33 -16.63
N GLN A 261 21.39 -4.61 -15.32
CA GLN A 261 20.28 -5.25 -14.61
C GLN A 261 19.01 -4.40 -14.64
N ARG A 262 19.13 -3.08 -14.44
CA ARG A 262 17.98 -2.15 -14.51
C ARG A 262 17.34 -2.16 -15.90
N VAL A 263 18.13 -2.06 -16.97
CA VAL A 263 17.65 -2.10 -18.36
C VAL A 263 16.95 -3.43 -18.65
N ALA A 264 17.60 -4.55 -18.34
CA ALA A 264 17.04 -5.88 -18.56
C ALA A 264 15.76 -6.13 -17.78
N LEU A 265 15.69 -5.69 -16.52
CA LEU A 265 14.51 -5.82 -15.67
C LEU A 265 13.33 -4.98 -16.21
N ILE A 266 13.58 -3.74 -16.64
CA ILE A 266 12.54 -2.89 -17.25
C ILE A 266 12.03 -3.54 -18.53
N ALA A 267 12.90 -4.08 -19.39
CA ALA A 267 12.51 -4.78 -20.61
C ALA A 267 11.67 -6.04 -20.30
N GLU A 268 12.06 -6.83 -19.29
CA GLU A 268 11.31 -8.01 -18.85
C GLU A 268 9.89 -7.62 -18.33
N ILE A 269 9.78 -6.55 -17.52
CA ILE A 269 8.51 -6.03 -17.04
C ILE A 269 7.61 -5.62 -18.21
N GLN A 270 8.16 -4.89 -19.18
CA GLN A 270 7.43 -4.46 -20.37
C GLN A 270 6.96 -5.64 -21.23
N GLY A 271 7.80 -6.67 -21.36
CA GLY A 271 7.46 -7.90 -22.09
C GLY A 271 6.35 -8.75 -21.45
N ARG A 272 6.00 -8.49 -20.18
CA ARG A 272 4.88 -9.15 -19.50
C ARG A 272 3.57 -8.36 -19.58
N GLN A 273 3.57 -7.20 -20.24
CA GLN A 273 2.34 -6.42 -20.44
C GLN A 273 1.38 -7.18 -21.36
N ARG A 274 0.13 -7.23 -20.97
CA ARG A 274 -0.93 -7.90 -21.73
C ARG A 274 -1.49 -6.98 -22.83
N ASP A 275 -2.26 -7.55 -23.75
CA ASP A 275 -2.84 -6.83 -24.89
C ASP A 275 -3.79 -5.71 -24.46
N ASP A 276 -4.49 -5.90 -23.31
CA ASP A 276 -5.35 -4.88 -22.71
C ASP A 276 -4.61 -3.70 -22.07
N GLY A 277 -3.27 -3.76 -22.00
CA GLY A 277 -2.40 -2.73 -21.44
C GLY A 277 -2.10 -2.87 -19.95
N GLY A 278 -2.69 -3.83 -19.24
CA GLY A 278 -2.43 -4.12 -17.84
C GLY A 278 -1.41 -5.23 -17.62
N TRP A 279 -1.22 -5.63 -16.36
CA TRP A 279 -0.44 -6.79 -15.92
C TRP A 279 -1.24 -7.62 -14.93
N ALA A 280 -0.99 -8.92 -14.91
CA ALA A 280 -1.59 -9.87 -13.98
C ALA A 280 -0.58 -10.24 -12.89
N LEU A 281 -0.97 -10.20 -11.61
CA LEU A 281 -0.14 -10.59 -10.48
C LEU A 281 0.34 -12.04 -10.64
N ASP A 282 -0.52 -12.93 -11.14
CA ASP A 282 -0.19 -14.32 -11.36
C ASP A 282 1.03 -14.51 -12.27
N SER A 283 1.24 -13.63 -13.25
CA SER A 283 2.38 -13.68 -14.18
C SER A 283 3.72 -13.21 -13.61
N LEU A 284 3.74 -12.66 -12.39
CA LEU A 284 4.94 -12.06 -11.78
C LEU A 284 5.78 -13.05 -10.96
N GLY A 285 5.35 -14.29 -10.83
CA GLY A 285 6.10 -15.30 -10.09
C GLY A 285 5.71 -16.72 -10.45
N THR A 286 6.52 -17.67 -10.03
CA THR A 286 6.25 -19.10 -10.14
C THR A 286 5.60 -19.67 -8.90
N TRP A 287 5.02 -18.83 -8.11
CA TRP A 287 4.35 -19.02 -6.84
C TRP A 287 4.35 -20.45 -6.30
N ARG A 288 4.97 -20.67 -5.13
CA ARG A 288 5.04 -21.98 -4.46
C ARG A 288 3.79 -22.17 -3.62
N TRP A 289 2.79 -22.76 -4.21
CA TRP A 289 1.46 -22.86 -3.60
C TRP A 289 1.39 -23.82 -2.42
N SER A 290 0.58 -23.48 -1.44
CA SER A 290 0.13 -24.45 -0.46
C SER A 290 -0.68 -25.57 -1.14
N LYS A 291 -0.78 -26.74 -0.47
CA LYS A 291 -1.56 -27.85 -0.99
C LYS A 291 -3.03 -27.50 -1.29
N THR A 292 -3.57 -26.50 -0.58
CA THR A 292 -4.93 -26.01 -0.75
C THR A 292 -5.07 -25.07 -1.97
N SER A 293 -4.01 -24.36 -2.35
CA SER A 293 -4.05 -23.42 -3.48
C SER A 293 -3.73 -24.08 -4.84
N ALA A 294 -3.07 -25.24 -4.86
CA ALA A 294 -2.71 -25.90 -6.12
C ALA A 294 -3.93 -26.30 -6.97
N PRO A 295 -5.01 -26.92 -6.45
CA PRO A 295 -6.22 -27.22 -7.23
C PRO A 295 -6.95 -25.97 -7.71
N PHE A 296 -6.98 -24.91 -6.90
CA PHE A 296 -7.57 -23.62 -7.21
C PHE A 296 -6.98 -23.00 -8.48
N ARG A 297 -5.67 -23.15 -8.70
CA ARG A 297 -4.94 -22.57 -9.81
C ARG A 297 -4.64 -23.55 -10.95
N ALA A 298 -5.21 -24.75 -10.90
CA ALA A 298 -5.00 -25.73 -11.94
C ALA A 298 -5.45 -25.16 -13.31
N PRO A 299 -4.69 -25.39 -14.41
CA PRO A 299 -5.08 -24.93 -15.74
C PRO A 299 -6.48 -25.39 -16.11
N GLY A 300 -7.27 -24.50 -16.69
CA GLY A 300 -8.65 -24.77 -17.10
C GLY A 300 -9.71 -24.52 -16.02
N THR A 301 -9.32 -24.17 -14.79
CA THR A 301 -10.28 -23.75 -13.76
C THR A 301 -10.75 -22.29 -13.99
N PRO A 302 -11.99 -21.93 -13.57
CA PRO A 302 -12.46 -20.55 -13.60
C PRO A 302 -11.53 -19.59 -12.83
N ASP A 303 -10.98 -20.04 -11.70
CA ASP A 303 -10.08 -19.24 -10.86
C ASP A 303 -8.75 -18.98 -11.55
N ALA A 304 -8.14 -19.98 -12.19
CA ALA A 304 -6.93 -19.78 -12.99
C ALA A 304 -7.18 -18.78 -14.14
N ALA A 305 -8.32 -18.86 -14.80
CA ALA A 305 -8.71 -17.90 -15.83
C ALA A 305 -8.93 -16.48 -15.29
N MET A 306 -9.44 -16.36 -14.06
CA MET A 306 -9.61 -15.09 -13.36
C MET A 306 -8.26 -14.48 -12.98
N LEU A 307 -7.36 -15.25 -12.36
CA LEU A 307 -6.04 -14.81 -11.93
C LEU A 307 -5.12 -14.44 -13.11
N ALA A 308 -5.35 -15.02 -14.27
CA ALA A 308 -4.60 -14.70 -15.47
C ALA A 308 -4.96 -13.34 -16.09
N LYS A 309 -6.04 -12.68 -15.66
CA LYS A 309 -6.44 -11.34 -16.14
C LYS A 309 -5.56 -10.26 -15.53
N SER A 310 -5.46 -9.13 -16.24
CA SER A 310 -4.86 -7.92 -15.69
C SER A 310 -5.60 -7.48 -14.43
N ASP A 311 -4.85 -7.05 -13.43
CA ASP A 311 -5.40 -6.63 -12.14
C ASP A 311 -4.82 -5.28 -11.67
N GLY A 312 -5.53 -4.64 -10.73
CA GLY A 312 -5.17 -3.32 -10.25
C GLY A 312 -3.87 -3.29 -9.47
N TYR A 313 -3.48 -4.41 -8.79
CA TYR A 313 -2.26 -4.41 -8.00
C TYR A 313 -1.01 -4.55 -8.87
N ALA A 314 -0.96 -5.54 -9.74
CA ALA A 314 0.18 -5.71 -10.63
C ALA A 314 0.35 -4.49 -11.54
N THR A 315 -0.74 -4.01 -12.14
CA THR A 315 -0.69 -2.84 -13.03
C THR A 315 -0.26 -1.59 -12.28
N GLY A 316 -0.86 -1.30 -11.13
CA GLY A 316 -0.53 -0.13 -10.30
C GLY A 316 0.92 -0.15 -9.81
N LEU A 317 1.37 -1.28 -9.23
CA LEU A 317 2.73 -1.44 -8.73
C LEU A 317 3.77 -1.26 -9.86
N ILE A 318 3.55 -1.90 -11.01
CA ILE A 318 4.47 -1.83 -12.14
C ILE A 318 4.54 -0.42 -12.72
N VAL A 319 3.41 0.20 -13.00
CA VAL A 319 3.39 1.58 -13.53
C VAL A 319 4.08 2.52 -12.55
N TYR A 320 3.77 2.42 -11.26
CA TYR A 320 4.43 3.22 -10.24
C TYR A 320 5.95 2.99 -10.20
N ALA A 321 6.40 1.74 -10.17
CA ALA A 321 7.83 1.40 -10.16
C ALA A 321 8.56 1.91 -11.41
N LEU A 322 7.97 1.76 -12.60
CA LEU A 322 8.53 2.28 -13.85
C LEU A 322 8.63 3.81 -13.84
N ARG A 323 7.59 4.50 -13.36
CA ARG A 323 7.59 5.96 -13.21
C ARG A 323 8.69 6.43 -12.25
N GLN A 324 8.80 5.79 -11.07
CA GLN A 324 9.88 6.09 -10.13
C GLN A 324 11.27 5.78 -10.71
N ALA A 325 11.40 4.76 -11.54
CA ALA A 325 12.64 4.40 -12.24
C ALA A 325 12.97 5.32 -13.44
N GLY A 326 12.22 6.42 -13.63
CA GLY A 326 12.48 7.45 -14.64
C GLY A 326 11.85 7.18 -15.99
N GLN A 327 10.99 6.16 -16.15
CA GLN A 327 10.28 5.96 -17.42
C GLN A 327 9.21 7.05 -17.59
N PRO A 328 9.19 7.80 -18.71
CA PRO A 328 8.22 8.87 -18.90
C PRO A 328 6.79 8.34 -19.05
N ALA A 329 5.78 9.16 -18.71
CA ALA A 329 4.37 8.79 -18.85
C ALA A 329 3.98 8.43 -20.30
N GLY A 330 4.63 9.04 -21.29
CA GLY A 330 4.42 8.75 -22.71
C GLY A 330 5.13 7.47 -23.23
N GLN A 331 5.94 6.80 -22.42
CA GLN A 331 6.53 5.53 -22.80
C GLN A 331 5.41 4.51 -23.05
N PRO A 332 5.41 3.75 -24.17
CA PRO A 332 4.25 2.97 -24.61
C PRO A 332 3.66 2.04 -23.55
N ALA A 333 4.49 1.30 -22.82
CA ALA A 333 3.98 0.39 -21.80
C ALA A 333 3.41 1.16 -20.58
N VAL A 334 4.05 2.24 -20.15
CA VAL A 334 3.57 3.11 -19.07
C VAL A 334 2.24 3.76 -19.47
N SER A 335 2.16 4.32 -20.69
CA SER A 335 0.96 4.98 -21.21
C SER A 335 -0.23 4.01 -21.26
N ARG A 336 -0.05 2.80 -21.79
CA ARG A 336 -1.11 1.78 -21.83
C ARG A 336 -1.53 1.34 -20.42
N GLY A 337 -0.56 1.18 -19.50
CA GLY A 337 -0.86 0.86 -18.10
C GLY A 337 -1.68 1.96 -17.40
N LEU A 338 -1.34 3.22 -17.61
CA LEU A 338 -2.10 4.37 -17.09
C LEU A 338 -3.53 4.43 -17.69
N GLN A 339 -3.66 4.15 -18.98
CA GLN A 339 -4.98 4.06 -19.63
C GLN A 339 -5.80 2.90 -19.04
N TRP A 340 -5.18 1.73 -18.85
CA TRP A 340 -5.81 0.58 -18.21
C TRP A 340 -6.32 0.93 -16.80
N LEU A 341 -5.49 1.58 -15.98
CA LEU A 341 -5.89 1.99 -14.63
C LEU A 341 -7.10 2.94 -14.67
N ARG A 342 -7.10 3.95 -15.55
CA ARG A 342 -8.25 4.87 -15.67
C ARG A 342 -9.52 4.18 -16.12
N ALA A 343 -9.42 3.21 -17.03
CA ALA A 343 -10.57 2.49 -17.57
C ALA A 343 -11.12 1.40 -16.64
N ASN A 344 -10.32 0.92 -15.66
CA ASN A 344 -10.68 -0.22 -14.81
C ASN A 344 -10.91 0.16 -13.34
N GLN A 345 -11.13 1.44 -13.03
CA GLN A 345 -11.66 1.85 -11.74
C GLN A 345 -13.14 1.43 -11.68
N GLN A 346 -13.53 0.72 -10.65
CA GLN A 346 -14.88 0.17 -10.50
C GLN A 346 -15.33 0.23 -9.04
N ASP A 347 -16.60 0.01 -8.77
CA ASP A 347 -17.10 -0.09 -7.40
C ASP A 347 -16.59 -1.37 -6.74
N VAL A 348 -15.86 -1.21 -5.64
CA VAL A 348 -15.29 -2.29 -4.83
C VAL A 348 -15.77 -2.17 -3.40
N GLN A 349 -16.20 -3.29 -2.83
CA GLN A 349 -16.63 -3.36 -1.43
C GLN A 349 -15.50 -2.94 -0.48
N ALA A 350 -15.74 -1.95 0.38
CA ALA A 350 -14.77 -1.49 1.37
C ALA A 350 -15.08 -1.99 2.80
N GLY A 351 -16.29 -1.84 3.24
CA GLY A 351 -16.83 -2.28 4.50
C GLY A 351 -18.34 -2.43 4.34
N GLN A 352 -19.10 -1.45 4.78
CA GLN A 352 -20.55 -1.40 4.53
C GLN A 352 -20.90 -0.82 3.16
N HIS A 353 -19.98 -0.08 2.54
CA HIS A 353 -20.17 0.61 1.27
C HIS A 353 -19.26 0.03 0.19
N SER A 354 -19.57 0.37 -1.05
CA SER A 354 -18.69 0.19 -2.20
C SER A 354 -18.26 1.54 -2.72
N TRP A 355 -16.98 1.65 -3.11
CA TRP A 355 -16.40 2.89 -3.60
C TRP A 355 -15.62 2.66 -4.88
N PRO A 356 -15.51 3.65 -5.77
CA PRO A 356 -14.62 3.59 -6.92
C PRO A 356 -13.17 3.29 -6.52
N ALA A 357 -12.67 2.11 -6.90
CA ALA A 357 -11.39 1.56 -6.50
C ALA A 357 -10.88 0.56 -7.56
N TRP A 358 -9.80 -0.15 -7.28
CA TRP A 358 -9.26 -1.18 -8.17
C TRP A 358 -9.28 -2.54 -7.51
N ARG A 359 -9.69 -3.52 -8.27
CA ARG A 359 -9.76 -4.90 -7.80
C ARG A 359 -8.46 -5.65 -8.11
N ALA A 360 -8.06 -6.50 -7.18
CA ALA A 360 -7.14 -7.60 -7.40
C ALA A 360 -7.62 -8.82 -6.61
N HIS A 361 -7.31 -10.01 -7.13
CA HIS A 361 -7.69 -11.28 -6.53
C HIS A 361 -6.51 -11.85 -5.75
N SER A 362 -6.80 -12.59 -4.67
CA SER A 362 -5.78 -13.27 -3.91
C SER A 362 -5.24 -14.47 -4.68
N LEU A 363 -3.92 -14.67 -4.63
CA LEU A 363 -3.29 -15.90 -5.11
C LEU A 363 -3.56 -17.10 -4.19
N ASN A 364 -4.19 -16.89 -3.04
CA ASN A 364 -4.41 -17.89 -2.00
C ASN A 364 -5.90 -18.25 -1.91
N PHE A 365 -6.22 -19.54 -2.04
CA PHE A 365 -7.59 -20.04 -2.05
C PHE A 365 -8.44 -19.54 -0.87
N ASP A 366 -7.95 -19.73 0.34
CA ASP A 366 -8.70 -19.38 1.55
C ASP A 366 -9.00 -17.87 1.63
N ARG A 367 -8.09 -17.04 1.15
CA ARG A 367 -8.29 -15.59 1.11
C ARG A 367 -9.30 -15.18 0.04
N GLU A 368 -9.22 -15.78 -1.15
CA GLU A 368 -10.13 -15.45 -2.25
C GLU A 368 -11.56 -15.94 -2.00
N HIS A 369 -11.71 -17.15 -1.44
CA HIS A 369 -13.02 -17.76 -1.22
C HIS A 369 -13.58 -17.55 0.20
N GLY A 370 -12.89 -16.79 1.06
CA GLY A 370 -13.35 -16.46 2.42
C GLY A 370 -13.25 -17.63 3.39
N GLY A 371 -12.24 -18.51 3.20
CA GLY A 371 -12.08 -19.76 3.89
C GLY A 371 -11.77 -19.67 5.39
N ASP A 372 -11.11 -18.64 5.88
CA ASP A 372 -10.88 -18.47 7.31
C ASP A 372 -12.17 -18.02 8.02
N LYS A 373 -13.03 -18.96 8.38
CA LYS A 373 -14.24 -18.73 9.20
C LYS A 373 -15.24 -17.73 8.61
N GLY A 374 -15.26 -17.54 7.27
CA GLY A 374 -16.22 -16.68 6.61
C GLY A 374 -16.01 -15.18 6.86
N GLU A 375 -14.78 -14.73 7.02
CA GLU A 375 -14.46 -13.31 7.20
C GLU A 375 -14.35 -12.57 5.85
N PRO A 376 -15.44 -12.03 5.31
CA PRO A 376 -15.47 -11.45 3.95
C PRO A 376 -14.50 -10.28 3.76
N TRP A 377 -14.16 -9.56 4.84
CA TRP A 377 -13.28 -8.42 4.81
C TRP A 377 -11.84 -8.76 4.37
N ARG A 378 -11.40 -10.01 4.58
CA ARG A 378 -10.08 -10.49 4.18
C ARG A 378 -9.94 -10.68 2.67
N ARG A 379 -11.04 -10.88 1.94
CA ARG A 379 -11.04 -10.97 0.47
C ARG A 379 -10.54 -9.70 -0.19
N MET A 380 -10.63 -8.56 0.52
CA MET A 380 -10.28 -7.25 -0.03
C MET A 380 -8.79 -6.91 0.13
N PHE A 381 -7.97 -7.71 0.82
CA PHE A 381 -6.56 -7.40 1.06
C PHE A 381 -5.78 -7.06 -0.21
N MET A 382 -5.98 -7.83 -1.28
CA MET A 382 -5.31 -7.53 -2.55
C MET A 382 -5.90 -6.30 -3.24
N SER A 383 -7.18 -6.00 -3.05
CA SER A 383 -7.82 -4.78 -3.55
C SER A 383 -7.39 -3.53 -2.77
N ASP A 384 -7.04 -3.67 -1.48
CA ASP A 384 -6.42 -2.60 -0.69
C ASP A 384 -5.08 -2.18 -1.32
N SER A 385 -4.21 -3.16 -1.60
CA SER A 385 -2.94 -2.94 -2.31
C SER A 385 -3.16 -2.41 -3.73
N ALA A 386 -4.13 -2.96 -4.46
CA ALA A 386 -4.46 -2.56 -5.84
C ALA A 386 -4.86 -1.08 -5.90
N THR A 387 -5.76 -0.66 -5.01
CA THR A 387 -6.22 0.73 -4.97
C THR A 387 -5.08 1.68 -4.59
N ALA A 388 -4.28 1.31 -3.60
CA ALA A 388 -3.16 2.14 -3.17
C ALA A 388 -2.11 2.33 -4.29
N PHE A 389 -1.70 1.25 -4.97
CA PHE A 389 -0.70 1.34 -6.03
C PHE A 389 -1.25 1.95 -7.32
N ALA A 390 -2.52 1.76 -7.65
CA ALA A 390 -3.18 2.47 -8.74
C ALA A 390 -3.18 4.00 -8.49
N VAL A 391 -3.53 4.41 -7.26
CA VAL A 391 -3.46 5.82 -6.83
C VAL A 391 -2.04 6.37 -6.97
N LEU A 392 -1.02 5.65 -6.46
CA LEU A 392 0.38 6.09 -6.57
C LEU A 392 0.83 6.24 -8.03
N ALA A 393 0.45 5.30 -8.90
CA ALA A 393 0.77 5.34 -10.33
C ALA A 393 0.13 6.54 -11.03
N LEU A 394 -1.14 6.80 -10.77
CA LEU A 394 -1.91 7.88 -11.38
C LEU A 394 -1.45 9.25 -10.88
N VAL A 395 -1.32 9.43 -9.56
CA VAL A 395 -0.86 10.69 -8.95
C VAL A 395 0.57 11.05 -9.35
N ALA A 396 1.45 10.07 -9.56
CA ALA A 396 2.82 10.31 -10.04
C ALA A 396 2.88 10.70 -11.53
N SER A 397 1.76 10.66 -12.24
CA SER A 397 1.67 10.86 -13.68
C SER A 397 0.79 12.03 -14.09
N ASP A 398 -0.07 12.49 -13.17
CA ASP A 398 -0.84 13.74 -13.29
C ASP A 398 0.00 14.95 -12.87
#